data_b509ae39e17fdf936ec8f1ba9f9853fc
#
_entry.id   b509ae39e17fdf936ec8f1ba9f9853fc
#
_cell.length_a   1.000
_cell.length_b   1.000
_cell.length_c   1.000
_cell.angle_alpha   90.00
_cell.angle_beta   90.00
_cell.angle_gamma   90.00
#
_symmetry.space_group_name_H-M   'P 1'
#
loop_
_entity.id
_entity.type
_entity.pdbx_description
1 polymer ?
#
loop_
_entity_poly.entity_id
_entity_poly.type
_entity_poly.pdbx_seq_one_letter_code
_entity_poly.pdbx_strand_id
1 'polypeptide(L)'
;MWTVQEGTRCPIHPRQPFWYCVYVSHPDIENPQFHKTFCLQFCLPYAQFQELFHRLETEALIARWHEGNVNPWTHVETTPLSLLLLTALRYLGRGWTFDDLSENTATSQETIRVLFHTFVDFGSTVLYTQYIRPPRNCNEAQQHTSEYTMACFPGAIGRTDATHIMLKRVQYRLRQTHIGFKMSHTARTYNITVNH
;
A
#
# COMPACT_ATOMS: atom_id res chain seq x y z
N MET A 1 -6.98 29.51 -35.80
CA MET A 1 -5.58 29.33 -35.39
C MET A 1 -5.59 29.56 -33.86
N TRP A 2 -5.71 28.48 -33.07
CA TRP A 2 -5.77 28.56 -31.59
C TRP A 2 -4.35 28.39 -31.07
N THR A 3 -3.77 29.44 -30.57
CA THR A 3 -2.50 29.38 -29.83
C THR A 3 -2.77 28.80 -28.44
N VAL A 4 -2.32 27.58 -28.21
CA VAL A 4 -2.24 27.00 -26.88
C VAL A 4 -1.13 27.76 -26.14
N GLN A 5 -1.51 28.66 -25.21
CA GLN A 5 -0.57 29.16 -24.22
C GLN A 5 -0.16 27.96 -23.35
N GLU A 6 1.11 27.56 -23.47
CA GLU A 6 1.78 26.74 -22.49
C GLU A 6 1.77 27.53 -21.17
N GLY A 7 0.72 27.32 -20.37
CA GLY A 7 0.67 27.78 -19.00
C GLY A 7 1.78 27.07 -18.23
N THR A 8 2.81 27.80 -17.88
CA THR A 8 3.78 27.41 -16.85
C THR A 8 2.97 26.96 -15.62
N ARG A 9 2.77 25.64 -15.43
CA ARG A 9 2.22 25.11 -14.20
C ARG A 9 3.16 25.55 -13.09
N CYS A 10 2.73 26.50 -12.25
CA CYS A 10 3.43 26.76 -11.02
C CYS A 10 3.59 25.43 -10.30
N PRO A 11 4.83 25.05 -9.94
CA PRO A 11 5.02 23.79 -9.20
C PRO A 11 4.25 23.91 -7.89
N ILE A 12 3.20 23.08 -7.74
CA ILE A 12 2.44 23.02 -6.50
C ILE A 12 3.42 22.50 -5.45
N HIS A 13 3.57 23.24 -4.34
CA HIS A 13 4.45 22.84 -3.25
C HIS A 13 4.01 21.45 -2.72
N PRO A 14 4.91 20.51 -2.43
CA PRO A 14 4.57 19.14 -1.97
C PRO A 14 3.68 19.05 -0.73
N ARG A 15 3.55 20.16 0.03
CA ARG A 15 2.70 20.27 1.22
C ARG A 15 1.35 20.96 0.96
N GLN A 16 0.99 21.23 -0.29
CA GLN A 16 -0.29 21.84 -0.68
C GLN A 16 -1.36 20.87 -1.21
N PRO A 17 -1.04 19.61 -1.60
CA PRO A 17 -2.08 18.68 -2.03
C PRO A 17 -3.17 18.49 -0.98
N PHE A 18 -4.40 18.32 -1.43
CA PHE A 18 -5.57 18.14 -0.56
C PHE A 18 -5.36 17.02 0.48
N TRP A 19 -4.79 15.88 0.06
CA TRP A 19 -4.56 14.76 0.97
C TRP A 19 -3.58 15.09 2.08
N TYR A 20 -2.51 15.84 1.77
CA TYR A 20 -1.57 16.26 2.80
C TYR A 20 -2.24 17.18 3.81
N CYS A 21 -2.98 18.19 3.35
CA CYS A 21 -3.66 19.14 4.24
C CYS A 21 -4.67 18.45 5.16
N VAL A 22 -5.51 17.56 4.60
CA VAL A 22 -6.64 16.96 5.33
C VAL A 22 -6.22 15.77 6.21
N TYR A 23 -5.28 14.95 5.74
CA TYR A 23 -4.97 13.69 6.42
C TYR A 23 -3.63 13.70 7.18
N VAL A 24 -2.76 14.68 6.91
CA VAL A 24 -1.43 14.74 7.52
C VAL A 24 -1.26 15.99 8.36
N SER A 25 -1.45 17.18 7.77
CA SER A 25 -1.17 18.46 8.45
C SER A 25 -2.25 18.84 9.49
N HIS A 26 -3.52 18.63 9.16
CA HIS A 26 -4.64 19.01 10.02
C HIS A 26 -5.71 17.89 10.09
N PRO A 27 -5.35 16.70 10.62
CA PRO A 27 -6.30 15.60 10.72
C PRO A 27 -7.36 15.91 11.79
N ASP A 28 -8.63 15.83 11.42
CA ASP A 28 -9.76 16.00 12.36
C ASP A 28 -10.07 14.66 13.07
N ILE A 29 -9.13 14.24 13.93
CA ILE A 29 -9.16 12.93 14.58
C ILE A 29 -10.31 12.76 15.59
N GLU A 30 -10.97 13.82 16.02
CA GLU A 30 -12.12 13.74 16.91
C GLU A 30 -13.43 13.45 16.15
N ASN A 31 -13.43 13.64 14.85
CA ASN A 31 -14.59 13.49 13.99
C ASN A 31 -14.76 12.04 13.50
N PRO A 32 -15.84 11.33 13.90
CA PRO A 32 -16.07 9.97 13.43
C PRO A 32 -16.20 9.85 11.90
N GLN A 33 -16.68 10.91 11.23
CA GLN A 33 -16.78 10.92 9.78
C GLN A 33 -15.41 10.98 9.10
N PHE A 34 -14.41 11.64 9.72
CA PHE A 34 -13.03 11.61 9.27
C PHE A 34 -12.49 10.18 9.24
N HIS A 35 -12.61 9.42 10.32
CA HIS A 35 -12.16 8.03 10.41
C HIS A 35 -12.83 7.14 9.37
N LYS A 36 -14.14 7.28 9.21
CA LYS A 36 -14.90 6.53 8.20
C LYS A 36 -14.42 6.87 6.78
N THR A 37 -14.25 8.15 6.48
CA THR A 37 -13.79 8.61 5.15
C THR A 37 -12.36 8.15 4.89
N PHE A 38 -11.46 8.27 5.86
CA PHE A 38 -10.08 7.80 5.76
C PHE A 38 -10.02 6.29 5.45
N CYS A 39 -10.73 5.48 6.25
CA CYS A 39 -10.79 4.03 6.05
C CYS A 39 -11.37 3.65 4.68
N LEU A 40 -12.41 4.35 4.22
CA LEU A 40 -12.96 4.16 2.88
C LEU A 40 -11.97 4.54 1.78
N GLN A 41 -11.15 5.56 1.98
CA GLN A 41 -10.18 6.03 0.99
C GLN A 41 -8.95 5.12 0.91
N PHE A 42 -8.39 4.72 2.04
CA PHE A 42 -7.08 4.06 2.12
C PHE A 42 -7.15 2.60 2.56
N CYS A 43 -8.35 2.07 2.84
CA CYS A 43 -8.59 0.68 3.27
C CYS A 43 -7.83 0.30 4.55
N LEU A 44 -7.50 1.28 5.38
CA LEU A 44 -6.78 1.11 6.65
C LEU A 44 -7.33 2.12 7.68
N PRO A 45 -7.56 1.73 8.95
CA PRO A 45 -7.89 2.66 10.02
C PRO A 45 -6.77 3.70 10.24
N TYR A 46 -7.14 4.94 10.59
CA TYR A 46 -6.18 6.03 10.75
C TYR A 46 -5.10 5.75 11.82
N ALA A 47 -5.47 5.11 12.93
CA ALA A 47 -4.51 4.73 13.97
C ALA A 47 -3.43 3.75 13.44
N GLN A 48 -3.83 2.78 12.63
CA GLN A 48 -2.89 1.85 12.00
C GLN A 48 -2.02 2.53 10.93
N PHE A 49 -2.55 3.55 10.23
CA PHE A 49 -1.74 4.38 9.34
C PHE A 49 -0.64 5.12 10.12
N GLN A 50 -0.97 5.71 11.27
CA GLN A 50 0.02 6.39 12.12
C GLN A 50 1.09 5.42 12.63
N GLU A 51 0.70 4.24 13.11
CA GLU A 51 1.63 3.20 13.54
C GLU A 51 2.57 2.76 12.40
N LEU A 52 2.01 2.50 11.22
CA LEU A 52 2.78 2.15 10.04
C LEU A 52 3.73 3.27 9.61
N PHE A 53 3.29 4.52 9.65
CA PHE A 53 4.11 5.68 9.34
C PHE A 53 5.30 5.81 10.30
N HIS A 54 5.09 5.77 11.61
CA HIS A 54 6.16 5.82 12.61
C HIS A 54 7.18 4.68 12.41
N ARG A 55 6.70 3.52 12.03
CA ARG A 55 7.58 2.40 11.74
C ARG A 55 8.44 2.64 10.51
N LEU A 56 7.87 3.23 9.45
CA LEU A 56 8.61 3.57 8.23
C LEU A 56 9.65 4.67 8.46
N GLU A 57 9.41 5.60 9.38
CA GLU A 57 10.38 6.64 9.73
C GLU A 57 11.71 6.07 10.31
N THR A 58 11.69 4.87 10.85
CA THR A 58 12.87 4.21 11.41
C THR A 58 13.56 3.25 10.43
N GLU A 59 12.94 2.98 9.27
CA GLU A 59 13.43 1.99 8.33
C GLU A 59 14.50 2.53 7.38
N ALA A 60 15.66 1.87 7.37
CA ALA A 60 16.79 2.24 6.52
C ALA A 60 16.47 2.19 5.01
N LEU A 61 15.61 1.26 4.58
CA LEU A 61 15.18 1.12 3.18
C LEU A 61 14.47 2.37 2.66
N ILE A 62 13.84 3.13 3.56
CA ILE A 62 13.00 4.30 3.25
C ILE A 62 13.71 5.62 3.62
N ALA A 63 14.93 5.55 4.14
CA ALA A 63 15.69 6.70 4.66
C ALA A 63 15.76 7.91 3.69
N ARG A 64 15.79 7.66 2.38
CA ARG A 64 15.85 8.75 1.39
C ARG A 64 14.58 9.62 1.32
N TRP A 65 13.48 9.17 1.87
CA TRP A 65 12.21 9.92 1.94
C TRP A 65 11.91 10.46 3.33
N HIS A 66 12.83 10.27 4.30
CA HIS A 66 12.64 10.86 5.61
C HIS A 66 12.57 12.38 5.52
N GLU A 67 11.81 12.99 6.41
CA GLU A 67 11.62 14.44 6.42
C GLU A 67 12.96 15.21 6.55
N GLY A 68 13.01 16.37 5.90
CA GLY A 68 14.21 17.22 5.88
C GLY A 68 15.23 16.87 4.80
N ASN A 69 15.03 15.80 4.03
CA ASN A 69 15.87 15.56 2.87
C ASN A 69 15.52 16.53 1.73
N VAL A 70 16.53 17.25 1.29
CA VAL A 70 16.44 18.15 0.13
C VAL A 70 17.13 17.48 -1.04
N ASN A 71 16.49 17.51 -2.20
CA ASN A 71 17.13 17.03 -3.42
C ASN A 71 18.38 17.87 -3.71
N PRO A 72 19.58 17.29 -3.75
CA PRO A 72 20.83 18.05 -3.90
C PRO A 72 20.95 18.80 -5.22
N TRP A 73 20.19 18.39 -6.23
CA TRP A 73 20.23 18.96 -7.59
C TRP A 73 19.21 20.09 -7.77
N THR A 74 18.02 19.95 -7.18
CA THR A 74 16.92 20.90 -7.39
C THR A 74 16.72 21.83 -6.20
N HIS A 75 17.38 21.57 -5.07
CA HIS A 75 17.17 22.26 -3.79
C HIS A 75 15.71 22.32 -3.33
N VAL A 76 14.87 21.40 -3.84
CA VAL A 76 13.48 21.28 -3.45
C VAL A 76 13.35 20.20 -2.37
N GLU A 77 12.56 20.46 -1.35
CA GLU A 77 12.22 19.47 -0.33
C GLU A 77 11.61 18.22 -0.99
N THR A 78 11.98 17.07 -0.48
CA THR A 78 11.38 15.80 -0.93
C THR A 78 9.91 15.76 -0.54
N THR A 79 9.11 15.07 -1.35
CA THR A 79 7.70 14.82 -1.02
C THR A 79 7.60 14.13 0.33
N PRO A 80 6.74 14.61 1.26
CA PRO A 80 6.61 14.01 2.58
C PRO A 80 6.30 12.52 2.53
N LEU A 81 7.00 11.74 3.36
CA LEU A 81 6.82 10.28 3.42
C LEU A 81 5.37 9.89 3.74
N SER A 82 4.72 10.64 4.62
CA SER A 82 3.31 10.45 4.97
C SER A 82 2.38 10.54 3.75
N LEU A 83 2.59 11.54 2.88
CA LEU A 83 1.83 11.67 1.64
C LEU A 83 2.12 10.52 0.67
N LEU A 84 3.37 10.12 0.56
CA LEU A 84 3.77 8.97 -0.28
C LEU A 84 3.19 7.65 0.25
N LEU A 85 3.12 7.47 1.56
CA LEU A 85 2.47 6.30 2.16
C LEU A 85 0.97 6.25 1.83
N LEU A 86 0.28 7.40 1.87
CA LEU A 86 -1.12 7.48 1.42
C LEU A 86 -1.29 7.05 -0.05
N THR A 87 -0.33 7.40 -0.93
CA THR A 87 -0.38 6.93 -2.33
C THR A 87 -0.23 5.42 -2.43
N ALA A 88 0.69 4.82 -1.67
CA ALA A 88 0.89 3.37 -1.66
C ALA A 88 -0.35 2.62 -1.15
N LEU A 89 -0.96 3.09 -0.07
CA LEU A 89 -2.19 2.53 0.48
C LEU A 89 -3.37 2.66 -0.50
N ARG A 90 -3.49 3.79 -1.19
CA ARG A 90 -4.54 4.01 -2.19
C ARG A 90 -4.37 3.10 -3.39
N TYR A 91 -3.14 2.91 -3.86
CA TYR A 91 -2.82 1.97 -4.93
C TYR A 91 -3.23 0.55 -4.56
N LEU A 92 -2.83 0.07 -3.37
CA LEU A 92 -3.13 -1.28 -2.88
C LEU A 92 -4.63 -1.48 -2.62
N GLY A 93 -5.27 -0.51 -1.96
CA GLY A 93 -6.65 -0.67 -1.51
C GLY A 93 -7.70 -0.41 -2.59
N ARG A 94 -7.40 0.44 -3.58
CA ARG A 94 -8.38 0.90 -4.57
C ARG A 94 -7.96 0.68 -6.02
N GLY A 95 -6.73 0.26 -6.28
CA GLY A 95 -6.24 -0.01 -7.62
C GLY A 95 -6.12 1.25 -8.50
N TRP A 96 -5.85 2.41 -7.89
CA TRP A 96 -5.58 3.63 -8.64
C TRP A 96 -4.30 3.52 -9.44
N THR A 97 -4.21 4.21 -10.57
CA THR A 97 -2.99 4.25 -11.37
C THR A 97 -1.98 5.24 -10.77
N PHE A 98 -0.71 5.10 -11.12
CA PHE A 98 0.31 6.10 -10.71
C PHE A 98 0.04 7.48 -11.30
N ASP A 99 -0.68 7.55 -12.42
CA ASP A 99 -1.11 8.78 -13.06
C ASP A 99 -2.14 9.51 -12.22
N ASP A 100 -3.23 8.81 -11.85
CA ASP A 100 -4.27 9.34 -10.95
C ASP A 100 -3.68 9.84 -9.62
N LEU A 101 -2.72 9.08 -9.06
CA LEU A 101 -2.05 9.44 -7.82
C LEU A 101 -1.17 10.67 -7.97
N SER A 102 -0.46 10.79 -9.09
CA SER A 102 0.37 11.95 -9.43
C SER A 102 -0.46 13.23 -9.53
N GLU A 103 -1.61 13.16 -10.18
CA GLU A 103 -2.53 14.31 -10.30
C GLU A 103 -3.06 14.76 -8.93
N ASN A 104 -3.40 13.82 -8.05
CA ASN A 104 -3.98 14.13 -6.74
C ASN A 104 -2.98 14.59 -5.68
N THR A 105 -1.69 14.25 -5.85
CA THR A 105 -0.66 14.55 -4.85
C THR A 105 0.41 15.53 -5.33
N ALA A 106 0.33 15.98 -6.57
CA ALA A 106 1.35 16.82 -7.22
C ALA A 106 2.77 16.21 -7.13
N THR A 107 2.85 14.89 -7.01
CA THR A 107 4.11 14.13 -6.93
C THR A 107 4.35 13.41 -8.25
N SER A 108 5.60 13.33 -8.70
CA SER A 108 5.90 12.64 -9.96
C SER A 108 5.53 11.15 -9.89
N GLN A 109 5.00 10.61 -10.98
CA GLN A 109 4.66 9.18 -11.09
C GLN A 109 5.85 8.28 -10.74
N GLU A 110 7.05 8.69 -11.15
CA GLU A 110 8.28 7.93 -10.88
C GLU A 110 8.60 7.89 -9.40
N THR A 111 8.45 9.01 -8.67
CA THR A 111 8.64 9.03 -7.21
C THR A 111 7.66 8.10 -6.51
N ILE A 112 6.38 8.15 -6.88
CA ILE A 112 5.34 7.26 -6.33
C ILE A 112 5.65 5.81 -6.64
N ARG A 113 6.03 5.49 -7.88
CA ARG A 113 6.35 4.14 -8.32
C ARG A 113 7.54 3.55 -7.57
N VAL A 114 8.60 4.33 -7.43
CA VAL A 114 9.81 3.87 -6.74
C VAL A 114 9.54 3.67 -5.25
N LEU A 115 8.84 4.58 -4.59
CA LEU A 115 8.43 4.37 -3.20
C LEU A 115 7.53 3.13 -3.06
N PHE A 116 6.55 2.97 -3.94
CA PHE A 116 5.65 1.83 -3.90
C PHE A 116 6.39 0.50 -3.94
N HIS A 117 7.37 0.35 -4.85
CA HIS A 117 8.18 -0.87 -4.91
C HIS A 117 9.00 -1.07 -3.63
N THR A 118 9.63 -0.01 -3.12
CA THR A 118 10.37 -0.09 -1.84
C THR A 118 9.44 -0.44 -0.66
N PHE A 119 8.22 0.09 -0.65
CA PHE A 119 7.21 -0.24 0.35
C PHE A 119 6.75 -1.72 0.26
N VAL A 120 6.59 -2.25 -0.95
CA VAL A 120 6.29 -3.68 -1.17
C VAL A 120 7.45 -4.55 -0.69
N ASP A 121 8.70 -4.17 -0.96
CA ASP A 121 9.88 -4.88 -0.47
C ASP A 121 9.93 -4.88 1.06
N PHE A 122 9.68 -3.73 1.70
CA PHE A 122 9.54 -3.63 3.15
C PHE A 122 8.41 -4.54 3.66
N GLY A 123 7.25 -4.51 3.02
CA GLY A 123 6.11 -5.36 3.38
C GLY A 123 6.45 -6.85 3.32
N SER A 124 7.13 -7.28 2.26
CA SER A 124 7.47 -8.69 2.04
C SER A 124 8.61 -9.21 2.93
N THR A 125 9.54 -8.35 3.33
CA THR A 125 10.72 -8.73 4.12
C THR A 125 10.51 -8.54 5.61
N VAL A 126 9.92 -7.42 6.01
CA VAL A 126 9.77 -7.04 7.43
C VAL A 126 8.38 -7.38 7.96
N LEU A 127 7.31 -6.85 7.32
CA LEU A 127 5.96 -7.05 7.83
C LEU A 127 5.49 -8.49 7.66
N TYR A 128 5.76 -9.11 6.51
CA TYR A 128 5.36 -10.49 6.26
C TYR A 128 5.91 -11.44 7.32
N THR A 129 7.20 -11.36 7.62
CA THR A 129 7.86 -12.23 8.62
C THR A 129 7.34 -12.03 10.04
N GLN A 130 6.81 -10.85 10.33
CA GLN A 130 6.30 -10.51 11.64
C GLN A 130 4.83 -10.94 11.82
N TYR A 131 3.98 -10.67 10.83
CA TYR A 131 2.54 -10.85 10.94
C TYR A 131 2.03 -12.15 10.31
N ILE A 132 2.74 -12.68 9.31
CA ILE A 132 2.32 -13.89 8.60
C ILE A 132 3.32 -15.00 8.90
N ARG A 133 3.15 -15.64 10.03
CA ARG A 133 3.97 -16.75 10.48
C ARG A 133 3.12 -17.91 10.99
N PRO A 134 3.54 -19.15 10.74
CA PRO A 134 2.88 -20.29 11.39
C PRO A 134 3.13 -20.26 12.92
N PRO A 135 2.25 -20.92 13.71
CA PRO A 135 2.47 -21.06 15.16
C PRO A 135 3.84 -21.69 15.42
N ARG A 136 4.61 -21.08 16.33
CA ARG A 136 5.98 -21.53 16.67
C ARG A 136 6.00 -22.69 17.66
N ASN A 137 4.93 -22.85 18.44
CA ASN A 137 4.82 -23.84 19.50
C ASN A 137 3.38 -24.31 19.67
N CYS A 138 3.20 -25.38 20.46
CA CYS A 138 1.88 -25.95 20.73
C CYS A 138 0.92 -24.98 21.41
N ASN A 139 1.40 -24.06 22.24
CA ASN A 139 0.54 -23.11 22.94
C ASN A 139 -0.05 -22.08 21.96
N GLU A 140 0.76 -21.55 21.03
CA GLU A 140 0.29 -20.65 19.96
C GLU A 140 -0.71 -21.39 19.06
N ALA A 141 -0.43 -22.65 18.69
CA ALA A 141 -1.34 -23.46 17.88
C ALA A 141 -2.68 -23.71 18.61
N GLN A 142 -2.65 -23.96 19.91
CA GLN A 142 -3.86 -24.11 20.73
C GLN A 142 -4.65 -22.81 20.84
N GLN A 143 -3.98 -21.66 20.97
CA GLN A 143 -4.64 -20.37 20.98
C GLN A 143 -5.39 -20.14 19.66
N HIS A 144 -4.75 -20.30 18.50
CA HIS A 144 -5.41 -20.19 17.20
C HIS A 144 -6.56 -21.19 17.06
N THR A 145 -6.36 -22.44 17.49
CA THR A 145 -7.43 -23.45 17.47
C THR A 145 -8.62 -23.05 18.33
N SER A 146 -8.39 -22.43 19.50
CA SER A 146 -9.48 -21.96 20.38
C SER A 146 -10.27 -20.84 19.74
N GLU A 147 -9.62 -19.88 19.07
CA GLU A 147 -10.26 -18.79 18.36
C GLU A 147 -11.16 -19.30 17.22
N TYR A 148 -10.66 -20.25 16.42
CA TYR A 148 -11.46 -20.87 15.36
C TYR A 148 -12.58 -21.75 15.92
N THR A 149 -12.37 -22.41 17.06
CA THR A 149 -13.41 -23.18 17.72
C THR A 149 -14.57 -22.28 18.19
N MET A 150 -14.27 -21.10 18.75
CA MET A 150 -15.29 -20.11 19.08
C MET A 150 -16.05 -19.60 17.85
N ALA A 151 -15.40 -19.57 16.68
CA ALA A 151 -16.01 -19.24 15.40
C ALA A 151 -16.71 -20.45 14.73
N CYS A 152 -16.95 -21.56 15.45
CA CYS A 152 -17.56 -22.80 14.96
C CYS A 152 -16.73 -23.60 13.94
N PHE A 153 -15.40 -23.46 13.98
CA PHE A 153 -14.47 -24.25 13.15
C PHE A 153 -13.47 -25.03 14.04
N PRO A 154 -13.92 -26.07 14.76
CA PRO A 154 -13.06 -26.80 15.70
C PRO A 154 -11.91 -27.49 14.98
N GLY A 155 -10.69 -27.36 15.53
CA GLY A 155 -9.47 -27.94 14.96
C GLY A 155 -8.81 -27.15 13.83
N ALA A 156 -9.39 -26.05 13.39
CA ALA A 156 -8.75 -25.17 12.43
C ALA A 156 -7.66 -24.33 13.13
N ILE A 157 -6.52 -24.13 12.45
CA ILE A 157 -5.39 -23.31 12.91
C ILE A 157 -5.13 -22.11 11.99
N GLY A 158 -5.90 -21.98 10.92
CA GLY A 158 -5.80 -20.92 9.93
C GLY A 158 -6.75 -21.15 8.80
N ARG A 159 -6.89 -20.19 7.93
CA ARG A 159 -7.66 -20.31 6.68
C ARG A 159 -6.78 -19.97 5.49
N THR A 160 -6.96 -20.69 4.39
CA THR A 160 -6.27 -20.42 3.13
C THR A 160 -7.30 -20.06 2.08
N ASP A 161 -7.10 -18.96 1.42
CA ASP A 161 -7.87 -18.56 0.25
C ASP A 161 -6.97 -18.51 -0.99
N ALA A 162 -7.53 -18.85 -2.14
CA ALA A 162 -6.83 -18.82 -3.41
C ALA A 162 -7.39 -17.71 -4.29
N THR A 163 -6.58 -16.73 -4.59
CA THR A 163 -6.95 -15.65 -5.52
C THR A 163 -6.26 -15.81 -6.86
N HIS A 164 -7.00 -15.51 -7.93
CA HIS A 164 -6.48 -15.51 -9.29
C HIS A 164 -6.24 -14.10 -9.77
N ILE A 165 -4.99 -13.79 -10.10
CA ILE A 165 -4.64 -12.51 -10.72
C ILE A 165 -4.50 -12.74 -12.21
N MET A 166 -5.39 -12.09 -13.00
CA MET A 166 -5.32 -12.15 -14.45
C MET A 166 -4.12 -11.36 -14.98
N LEU A 167 -3.28 -12.01 -15.76
CA LEU A 167 -2.10 -11.41 -16.35
C LEU A 167 -2.45 -10.89 -17.76
N LYS A 168 -2.52 -9.58 -17.91
CA LYS A 168 -2.82 -8.94 -19.22
C LYS A 168 -1.72 -9.16 -20.27
N ARG A 169 -0.46 -9.29 -19.82
CA ARG A 169 0.69 -9.53 -20.69
C ARG A 169 1.60 -10.57 -20.08
N VAL A 170 1.77 -11.70 -20.78
CA VAL A 170 2.68 -12.78 -20.40
C VAL A 170 3.61 -13.07 -21.56
N GLN A 171 4.89 -13.28 -21.31
CA GLN A 171 5.83 -13.69 -22.33
C GLN A 171 5.33 -14.98 -22.99
N TYR A 172 5.45 -15.08 -24.32
CA TYR A 172 4.92 -16.20 -25.10
C TYR A 172 5.34 -17.57 -24.56
N ARG A 173 6.62 -17.72 -24.18
CA ARG A 173 7.18 -18.95 -23.60
C ARG A 173 6.54 -19.38 -22.26
N LEU A 174 5.99 -18.43 -21.51
CA LEU A 174 5.37 -18.69 -20.21
C LEU A 174 3.86 -18.78 -20.30
N ARG A 175 3.27 -18.54 -21.46
CA ARG A 175 1.83 -18.49 -21.64
C ARG A 175 1.16 -19.80 -21.28
N GLN A 176 1.72 -20.92 -21.74
CA GLN A 176 1.14 -22.25 -21.47
C GLN A 176 1.15 -22.64 -19.99
N THR A 177 2.18 -22.22 -19.25
CA THR A 177 2.29 -22.51 -17.81
C THR A 177 1.37 -21.64 -16.94
N HIS A 178 0.84 -20.54 -17.51
CA HIS A 178 -0.04 -19.62 -16.80
C HIS A 178 -1.52 -19.70 -17.25
N ILE A 179 -1.85 -20.56 -18.20
CA ILE A 179 -3.23 -20.83 -18.57
C ILE A 179 -3.82 -21.81 -17.54
N GLY A 180 -4.77 -21.33 -16.73
CA GLY A 180 -5.47 -22.18 -15.77
C GLY A 180 -6.45 -23.13 -16.48
N PHE A 181 -6.65 -24.33 -15.93
CA PHE A 181 -7.53 -25.37 -16.48
C PHE A 181 -8.98 -24.90 -16.72
N LYS A 182 -9.46 -23.95 -15.92
CA LYS A 182 -10.84 -23.42 -16.00
C LYS A 182 -10.96 -22.04 -16.64
N MET A 183 -9.85 -21.41 -17.02
CA MET A 183 -9.86 -20.04 -17.54
C MET A 183 -9.25 -19.97 -18.94
N SER A 184 -9.92 -19.31 -19.85
CA SER A 184 -9.39 -19.00 -21.18
C SER A 184 -8.27 -17.93 -21.16
N HIS A 185 -7.96 -17.38 -19.99
CA HIS A 185 -7.00 -16.29 -19.80
C HIS A 185 -5.81 -16.75 -18.98
N THR A 186 -4.67 -16.12 -19.23
CA THR A 186 -3.47 -16.31 -18.40
C THR A 186 -3.68 -15.70 -17.02
N ALA A 187 -3.52 -16.50 -15.97
CA ALA A 187 -3.66 -16.07 -14.59
C ALA A 187 -2.55 -16.67 -13.71
N ARG A 188 -2.26 -16.05 -12.59
CA ARG A 188 -1.43 -16.60 -11.54
C ARG A 188 -2.28 -16.76 -10.29
N THR A 189 -2.25 -17.96 -9.71
CA THR A 189 -2.96 -18.24 -8.47
C THR A 189 -2.02 -17.99 -7.30
N TYR A 190 -2.51 -17.25 -6.32
CA TYR A 190 -1.82 -17.04 -5.04
C TYR A 190 -2.67 -17.65 -3.94
N ASN A 191 -2.06 -18.52 -3.14
CA ASN A 191 -2.67 -19.00 -1.92
C ASN A 191 -2.32 -18.03 -0.78
N ILE A 192 -3.33 -17.45 -0.18
CA ILE A 192 -3.19 -16.53 0.95
C ILE A 192 -3.64 -17.30 2.19
N THR A 193 -2.73 -17.55 3.11
CA THR A 193 -3.04 -18.14 4.41
C THR A 193 -3.09 -17.03 5.45
N VAL A 194 -4.18 -16.92 6.17
CA VAL A 194 -4.39 -15.92 7.21
C VAL A 194 -4.64 -16.62 8.53
N ASN A 195 -3.90 -16.22 9.55
CA ASN A 195 -4.17 -16.56 10.94
C ASN A 195 -4.86 -15.35 11.58
N HIS A 196 -5.75 -15.59 12.50
CA HIS A 196 -6.38 -14.53 13.29
C HIS A 196 -5.49 -14.08 14.43
#